data_e8f896b425a65c0e5ef1d1c330801ea0
#
_entry.id   e8f896b425a65c0e5ef1d1c330801ea0
#
_cell.length_a   1.000
_cell.length_b   1.000
_cell.length_c   1.000
_cell.angle_alpha   90.00
_cell.angle_beta   90.00
_cell.angle_gamma   90.00
#
_symmetry.space_group_name_H-M   'P 1'
#
loop_
_entity.id
_entity.type
_entity.pdbx_description
1 polymer ?
#
loop_
_entity_poly.entity_id
_entity_poly.type
_entity_poly.pdbx_seq_one_letter_code
_entity_poly.pdbx_strand_id
1 'polypeptide(L)'
;MAKIKQRLKNLRILPTFLLVTIGFILIAMLLAECEKTAIRNAQYEIAFQYSDVVEGFNARKVWGNDFIAFLSENHSNSMQFYEALNWILPPLTYFICILTGGLLFYKVKIQQPIFLLTSAADKISKNELDFSLYYDKSDEMGTLCEAFEKMRSALESNHREMWRQMDDRKKLNAAFSHDLRTPLTVLEGHLGMLQKYVPEGKLSIDDTIDTYKIMTAQVGRLKEYVLSMNTLQRFEDISITVTPVATAKFMQELKDTADIISSEKELLFLNKVKAKSLSIDAEIVMQVYENLLSNAARYAKKSISVTCCMENNMFSICVMDDGNGFDKASLKSATRPFYTTEKGENSQHFGLGLNICKILCSRHNGDISLGNSINGGAWITAKFKSE
;
A
#
# COMPACT_ATOMS: atom_id res chain seq x y z
N MET A 1 -10.77 40.06 14.35
CA MET A 1 -9.80 39.90 13.25
C MET A 1 -9.36 38.44 13.02
N ALA A 2 -8.98 37.66 14.02
CA ALA A 2 -8.54 36.28 13.82
C ALA A 2 -9.58 35.35 13.16
N LYS A 3 -10.86 35.40 13.55
CA LYS A 3 -11.94 34.62 12.95
C LYS A 3 -12.21 34.94 11.46
N ILE A 4 -12.04 36.21 11.07
CA ILE A 4 -12.21 36.62 9.67
C ILE A 4 -11.04 36.12 8.83
N LYS A 5 -9.81 36.22 9.36
CA LYS A 5 -8.59 35.73 8.71
C LYS A 5 -8.63 34.21 8.51
N GLN A 6 -9.22 33.45 9.47
CA GLN A 6 -9.39 32.00 9.39
C GLN A 6 -10.50 31.59 8.41
N ARG A 7 -11.60 32.34 8.33
CA ARG A 7 -12.65 32.13 7.32
C ARG A 7 -12.16 32.41 5.89
N LEU A 8 -11.37 33.48 5.69
CA LEU A 8 -10.76 33.79 4.39
C LEU A 8 -9.73 32.75 3.95
N LYS A 9 -9.03 32.11 4.89
CA LYS A 9 -8.08 31.04 4.59
C LYS A 9 -8.74 29.78 4.00
N ASN A 10 -9.97 29.47 4.44
CA ASN A 10 -10.69 28.24 4.06
C ASN A 10 -11.67 28.43 2.89
N LEU A 11 -11.78 29.66 2.34
CA LEU A 11 -12.58 29.88 1.15
C LEU A 11 -11.96 29.18 -0.06
N ARG A 12 -12.81 28.65 -0.93
CA ARG A 12 -12.40 28.09 -2.23
C ARG A 12 -11.61 29.10 -3.06
N ILE A 13 -10.80 28.62 -3.98
CA ILE A 13 -9.90 29.44 -4.80
C ILE A 13 -10.68 30.52 -5.56
N LEU A 14 -11.75 30.13 -6.27
CA LEU A 14 -12.53 31.05 -7.08
C LEU A 14 -13.20 32.19 -6.27
N PRO A 15 -13.94 31.92 -5.18
CA PRO A 15 -14.48 32.98 -4.33
C PRO A 15 -13.40 33.90 -3.74
N THR A 16 -12.24 33.36 -3.37
CA THR A 16 -11.13 34.18 -2.84
C THR A 16 -10.55 35.08 -3.91
N PHE A 17 -10.36 34.56 -5.13
CA PHE A 17 -9.90 35.34 -6.27
C PHE A 17 -10.85 36.48 -6.58
N LEU A 18 -12.16 36.22 -6.69
CA LEU A 18 -13.17 37.25 -6.93
C LEU A 18 -13.21 38.30 -5.84
N LEU A 19 -13.09 37.88 -4.58
CA LEU A 19 -13.11 38.83 -3.44
C LEU A 19 -11.88 39.73 -3.43
N VAL A 20 -10.70 39.18 -3.73
CA VAL A 20 -9.45 39.94 -3.84
C VAL A 20 -9.51 40.90 -5.03
N THR A 21 -9.92 40.45 -6.20
CA THR A 21 -9.99 41.27 -7.43
C THR A 21 -11.01 42.38 -7.28
N ILE A 22 -12.22 42.10 -6.76
CA ILE A 22 -13.24 43.13 -6.48
C ILE A 22 -12.70 44.14 -5.47
N GLY A 23 -12.04 43.70 -4.40
CA GLY A 23 -11.44 44.60 -3.40
C GLY A 23 -10.41 45.55 -4.02
N PHE A 24 -9.51 45.04 -4.86
CA PHE A 24 -8.51 45.84 -5.54
C PHE A 24 -9.12 46.75 -6.61
N ILE A 25 -10.20 46.37 -7.30
CA ILE A 25 -10.93 47.23 -8.22
C ILE A 25 -11.60 48.39 -7.47
N LEU A 26 -12.21 48.14 -6.30
CA LEU A 26 -12.79 49.19 -5.47
C LEU A 26 -11.72 50.18 -4.98
N ILE A 27 -10.55 49.66 -4.57
CA ILE A 27 -9.42 50.51 -4.18
C ILE A 27 -8.94 51.33 -5.39
N ALA A 28 -8.80 50.74 -6.56
CA ALA A 28 -8.42 51.43 -7.78
C ALA A 28 -9.44 52.51 -8.16
N MET A 29 -10.74 52.25 -7.99
CA MET A 29 -11.81 53.22 -8.24
C MET A 29 -11.68 54.42 -7.30
N LEU A 30 -11.45 54.19 -6.00
CA LEU A 30 -11.24 55.26 -5.03
C LEU A 30 -9.99 56.11 -5.35
N LEU A 31 -8.88 55.44 -5.68
CA LEU A 31 -7.64 56.12 -6.06
C LEU A 31 -7.82 56.92 -7.32
N ALA A 32 -8.46 56.38 -8.36
CA ALA A 32 -8.73 57.08 -9.61
C ALA A 32 -9.62 58.31 -9.40
N GLU A 33 -10.63 58.26 -8.50
CA GLU A 33 -11.41 59.45 -8.16
C GLU A 33 -10.61 60.51 -7.38
N CYS A 34 -9.71 60.07 -6.50
CA CYS A 34 -8.76 61.00 -5.84
C CYS A 34 -7.80 61.65 -6.84
N GLU A 35 -7.24 60.86 -7.79
CA GLU A 35 -6.37 61.37 -8.86
C GLU A 35 -7.09 62.37 -9.74
N LYS A 36 -8.30 62.08 -10.23
CA LYS A 36 -9.12 62.97 -11.03
C LYS A 36 -9.42 64.28 -10.26
N THR A 37 -9.73 64.17 -8.96
CA THR A 37 -10.00 65.34 -8.13
C THR A 37 -8.75 66.19 -7.94
N ALA A 38 -7.58 65.57 -7.72
CA ALA A 38 -6.29 66.28 -7.61
C ALA A 38 -5.91 66.98 -8.92
N ILE A 39 -6.05 66.28 -10.07
CA ILE A 39 -5.80 66.83 -11.40
C ILE A 39 -6.74 68.03 -11.65
N ARG A 40 -8.03 67.87 -11.37
CA ARG A 40 -9.03 68.93 -11.53
C ARG A 40 -8.71 70.14 -10.67
N ASN A 41 -8.30 69.91 -9.41
CA ASN A 41 -7.91 71.08 -8.52
C ASN A 41 -6.67 71.77 -9.08
N ALA A 42 -5.65 71.06 -9.59
CA ALA A 42 -4.49 71.64 -10.22
C ALA A 42 -4.86 72.44 -11.51
N GLN A 43 -5.77 71.88 -12.32
CA GLN A 43 -6.30 72.59 -13.50
C GLN A 43 -7.05 73.90 -13.09
N TYR A 44 -7.82 73.83 -12.00
CA TYR A 44 -8.50 75.07 -11.49
C TYR A 44 -7.51 76.11 -10.98
N GLU A 45 -6.44 75.74 -10.29
CA GLU A 45 -5.41 76.73 -9.85
C GLU A 45 -4.75 77.36 -11.05
N ILE A 46 -4.41 76.64 -12.10
CA ILE A 46 -3.86 77.21 -13.33
C ILE A 46 -4.89 78.15 -13.99
N ALA A 47 -6.14 77.68 -14.14
CA ALA A 47 -7.20 78.42 -14.77
C ALA A 47 -7.43 79.76 -14.00
N PHE A 48 -7.33 79.77 -12.66
CA PHE A 48 -7.45 80.90 -11.84
C PHE A 48 -6.33 81.93 -12.09
N GLN A 49 -5.08 81.50 -12.28
CA GLN A 49 -3.95 82.36 -12.64
C GLN A 49 -4.12 83.04 -13.99
N TYR A 50 -4.81 82.39 -14.95
CA TYR A 50 -5.04 82.96 -16.30
C TYR A 50 -6.36 83.73 -16.40
N SER A 51 -7.23 83.75 -15.39
CA SER A 51 -8.52 84.46 -15.42
C SER A 51 -8.38 85.99 -15.47
N ASP A 52 -7.33 86.52 -14.90
CA ASP A 52 -7.04 87.91 -14.90
C ASP A 52 -6.47 88.45 -16.24
N VAL A 53 -6.04 87.58 -17.14
CA VAL A 53 -5.37 87.91 -18.41
C VAL A 53 -6.35 87.85 -19.59
N VAL A 54 -7.52 87.27 -19.43
CA VAL A 54 -8.51 87.12 -20.51
C VAL A 54 -9.59 88.26 -20.34
N GLU A 55 -9.28 89.47 -20.74
CA GLU A 55 -10.24 90.52 -20.86
C GLU A 55 -11.43 90.14 -21.74
N GLY A 56 -12.62 90.08 -21.18
CA GLY A 56 -13.87 89.88 -21.90
C GLY A 56 -14.54 88.49 -21.63
N PHE A 57 -13.92 87.59 -20.88
CA PHE A 57 -14.59 86.30 -20.48
C PHE A 57 -15.41 86.54 -19.23
N ASN A 58 -16.73 86.38 -19.35
CA ASN A 58 -17.63 86.56 -18.21
C ASN A 58 -17.43 85.29 -17.26
N ALA A 59 -16.45 85.40 -16.39
CA ALA A 59 -15.97 84.36 -15.50
C ALA A 59 -17.07 83.69 -14.64
N ARG A 60 -18.23 84.30 -14.49
CA ARG A 60 -19.38 83.78 -13.75
C ARG A 60 -20.24 82.77 -14.53
N LYS A 61 -20.10 82.65 -15.85
CA LYS A 61 -20.99 81.85 -16.66
C LYS A 61 -20.35 80.56 -17.27
N VAL A 62 -19.01 80.43 -17.24
CA VAL A 62 -18.28 79.35 -17.89
C VAL A 62 -17.24 78.75 -16.92
N TRP A 63 -17.60 78.62 -15.67
CA TRP A 63 -16.80 77.88 -14.70
C TRP A 63 -17.17 76.44 -14.79
N GLY A 64 -16.29 75.60 -15.31
CA GLY A 64 -16.49 74.15 -15.45
C GLY A 64 -15.53 73.57 -16.45
N ASN A 65 -15.84 72.36 -16.87
CA ASN A 65 -15.06 71.59 -17.85
C ASN A 65 -14.88 72.34 -19.18
N ASP A 66 -15.82 73.18 -19.59
CA ASP A 66 -15.75 74.00 -20.85
C ASP A 66 -14.65 75.05 -20.84
N PHE A 67 -14.41 75.72 -19.67
CA PHE A 67 -13.32 76.68 -19.52
C PHE A 67 -11.95 75.99 -19.50
N ILE A 68 -11.86 74.82 -18.89
CA ILE A 68 -10.66 73.99 -18.89
C ILE A 68 -10.34 73.51 -20.31
N ALA A 69 -11.35 73.07 -21.07
CA ALA A 69 -11.20 72.63 -22.46
C ALA A 69 -10.76 73.85 -23.35
N PHE A 70 -11.31 75.01 -23.17
CA PHE A 70 -10.91 76.26 -23.89
C PHE A 70 -9.43 76.60 -23.63
N LEU A 71 -8.97 76.57 -22.37
CA LEU A 71 -7.58 76.83 -22.02
C LEU A 71 -6.63 75.74 -22.55
N SER A 72 -7.05 74.47 -22.61
CA SER A 72 -6.26 73.37 -23.15
C SER A 72 -6.01 73.53 -24.65
N GLU A 73 -7.03 73.98 -25.38
CA GLU A 73 -6.99 74.18 -26.82
C GLU A 73 -6.12 75.35 -27.25
N ASN A 74 -6.04 76.43 -26.41
CA ASN A 74 -5.50 77.65 -26.87
C ASN A 74 -4.17 78.12 -26.20
N HIS A 75 -3.81 77.77 -24.97
CA HIS A 75 -2.78 78.61 -24.30
C HIS A 75 -1.88 77.99 -23.24
N SER A 76 -1.80 76.76 -22.98
CA SER A 76 -0.82 76.28 -21.98
C SER A 76 -0.38 74.81 -22.13
N ASN A 77 0.94 74.62 -22.31
CA ASN A 77 1.58 73.32 -22.26
C ASN A 77 1.26 72.56 -20.94
N SER A 78 1.08 73.28 -19.85
CA SER A 78 0.71 72.76 -18.53
C SER A 78 -0.69 72.14 -18.53
N MET A 79 -1.67 72.83 -19.19
CA MET A 79 -3.04 72.34 -19.26
C MET A 79 -3.15 71.05 -20.10
N GLN A 80 -2.46 70.99 -21.26
CA GLN A 80 -2.34 69.79 -22.09
C GLN A 80 -1.68 68.64 -21.35
N PHE A 81 -0.67 68.94 -20.53
CA PHE A 81 -0.04 67.94 -19.69
C PHE A 81 -1.03 67.31 -18.67
N TYR A 82 -1.84 68.11 -17.99
CA TYR A 82 -2.85 67.58 -17.04
C TYR A 82 -3.99 66.84 -17.72
N GLU A 83 -4.37 67.21 -18.94
CA GLU A 83 -5.32 66.43 -19.75
C GLU A 83 -4.75 65.06 -20.14
N ALA A 84 -3.51 65.02 -20.64
CA ALA A 84 -2.83 63.77 -20.93
C ALA A 84 -2.71 62.90 -19.67
N LEU A 85 -2.40 63.51 -18.51
CA LEU A 85 -2.30 62.80 -17.24
C LEU A 85 -3.64 62.21 -16.82
N ASN A 86 -4.75 62.95 -17.03
CA ASN A 86 -6.11 62.44 -16.73
C ASN A 86 -6.53 61.25 -17.58
N TRP A 87 -5.99 61.09 -18.79
CA TRP A 87 -6.24 59.94 -19.67
C TRP A 87 -5.34 58.76 -19.32
N ILE A 88 -4.11 58.97 -18.90
CA ILE A 88 -3.10 57.95 -18.70
C ILE A 88 -3.12 57.40 -17.27
N LEU A 89 -3.27 58.26 -16.24
CA LEU A 89 -3.09 57.88 -14.85
C LEU A 89 -4.15 56.92 -14.34
N PRO A 90 -5.46 57.11 -14.55
CA PRO A 90 -6.49 56.18 -14.05
C PRO A 90 -6.34 54.75 -14.62
N PRO A 91 -6.18 54.53 -15.94
CA PRO A 91 -5.96 53.16 -16.47
C PRO A 91 -4.71 52.54 -15.89
N LEU A 92 -3.63 53.27 -15.70
CA LEU A 92 -2.39 52.80 -15.08
C LEU A 92 -2.61 52.37 -13.63
N THR A 93 -3.35 53.14 -12.85
CA THR A 93 -3.71 52.81 -11.47
C THR A 93 -4.53 51.53 -11.39
N TYR A 94 -5.55 51.36 -12.27
CA TYR A 94 -6.31 50.11 -12.37
C TYR A 94 -5.39 48.90 -12.72
N PHE A 95 -4.49 49.07 -13.69
CA PHE A 95 -3.54 48.03 -14.08
C PHE A 95 -2.64 47.61 -12.91
N ILE A 96 -2.06 48.59 -12.19
CA ILE A 96 -1.19 48.33 -11.04
C ILE A 96 -1.97 47.64 -9.90
N CYS A 97 -3.19 48.08 -9.62
CA CYS A 97 -4.04 47.50 -8.58
C CYS A 97 -4.42 46.04 -8.92
N ILE A 98 -4.81 45.76 -10.16
CA ILE A 98 -5.16 44.38 -10.60
C ILE A 98 -3.92 43.47 -10.55
N LEU A 99 -2.77 43.97 -11.01
CA LEU A 99 -1.51 43.23 -10.99
C LEU A 99 -1.09 42.89 -9.56
N THR A 100 -1.11 43.87 -8.65
CA THR A 100 -0.77 43.64 -7.23
C THR A 100 -1.74 42.69 -6.53
N GLY A 101 -3.04 42.80 -6.81
CA GLY A 101 -4.05 41.87 -6.33
C GLY A 101 -3.82 40.43 -6.82
N GLY A 102 -3.51 40.28 -8.08
CA GLY A 102 -3.17 38.96 -8.67
C GLY A 102 -1.91 38.35 -8.07
N LEU A 103 -0.85 39.12 -7.88
CA LEU A 103 0.40 38.68 -7.24
C LEU A 103 0.18 38.28 -5.78
N LEU A 104 -0.61 39.06 -5.05
CA LEU A 104 -0.94 38.75 -3.66
C LEU A 104 -1.76 37.44 -3.56
N PHE A 105 -2.76 37.30 -4.41
CA PHE A 105 -3.55 36.07 -4.49
C PHE A 105 -2.67 34.86 -4.80
N TYR A 106 -1.81 34.94 -5.81
CA TYR A 106 -0.87 33.88 -6.19
C TYR A 106 0.01 33.47 -5.00
N LYS A 107 0.64 34.42 -4.33
CA LYS A 107 1.54 34.18 -3.20
C LYS A 107 0.83 33.53 -2.01
N VAL A 108 -0.41 33.92 -1.72
CA VAL A 108 -1.15 33.45 -0.53
C VAL A 108 -1.86 32.10 -0.76
N LYS A 109 -2.38 31.88 -1.98
CA LYS A 109 -3.23 30.71 -2.26
C LYS A 109 -2.57 29.62 -3.09
N ILE A 110 -1.64 29.95 -3.97
CA ILE A 110 -1.13 29.03 -4.98
C ILE A 110 0.33 28.64 -4.70
N GLN A 111 1.18 29.58 -4.37
CA GLN A 111 2.61 29.33 -4.25
C GLN A 111 2.96 28.27 -3.21
N GLN A 112 2.35 28.33 -2.03
CA GLN A 112 2.66 27.42 -0.93
C GLN A 112 2.27 25.96 -1.23
N PRO A 113 1.04 25.62 -1.66
CA PRO A 113 0.67 24.24 -1.95
C PRO A 113 1.43 23.67 -3.15
N ILE A 114 1.68 24.47 -4.20
CA ILE A 114 2.49 24.02 -5.34
C ILE A 114 3.91 23.66 -4.89
N PHE A 115 4.53 24.51 -4.05
CA PHE A 115 5.88 24.20 -3.52
C PHE A 115 5.88 22.92 -2.69
N LEU A 116 4.87 22.71 -1.83
CA LEU A 116 4.74 21.47 -1.03
C LEU A 116 4.60 20.23 -1.93
N LEU A 117 3.72 20.31 -2.94
CA LEU A 117 3.50 19.18 -3.86
C LEU A 117 4.74 18.87 -4.71
N THR A 118 5.42 19.91 -5.20
CA THR A 118 6.65 19.73 -5.99
C THR A 118 7.77 19.13 -5.14
N SER A 119 7.94 19.61 -3.91
CA SER A 119 8.92 19.04 -2.98
C SER A 119 8.59 17.59 -2.61
N ALA A 120 7.31 17.29 -2.40
CA ALA A 120 6.87 15.93 -2.12
C ALA A 120 7.09 14.99 -3.33
N ALA A 121 6.80 15.46 -4.54
CA ALA A 121 7.05 14.71 -5.77
C ALA A 121 8.55 14.40 -5.97
N ASP A 122 9.44 15.37 -5.69
CA ASP A 122 10.90 15.17 -5.75
C ASP A 122 11.37 14.10 -4.76
N LYS A 123 10.86 14.12 -3.51
CA LYS A 123 11.15 13.09 -2.52
C LYS A 123 10.66 11.70 -2.95
N ILE A 124 9.43 11.60 -3.46
CA ILE A 124 8.88 10.35 -3.97
C ILE A 124 9.74 9.82 -5.13
N SER A 125 10.18 10.68 -6.04
CA SER A 125 11.05 10.28 -7.17
C SER A 125 12.39 9.70 -6.72
N LYS A 126 12.87 10.10 -5.54
CA LYS A 126 14.09 9.59 -4.89
C LYS A 126 13.84 8.39 -3.98
N ASN A 127 12.61 7.86 -3.96
CA ASN A 127 12.20 6.77 -3.08
C ASN A 127 12.21 7.12 -1.57
N GLU A 128 12.22 8.40 -1.23
CA GLU A 128 12.13 8.91 0.13
C GLU A 128 10.65 9.06 0.50
N LEU A 129 10.04 8.00 1.03
CA LEU A 129 8.60 7.97 1.35
C LEU A 129 8.30 8.30 2.83
N ASP A 130 9.32 8.41 3.68
CA ASP A 130 9.19 8.67 5.12
C ASP A 130 9.02 10.16 5.40
N PHE A 131 7.90 10.72 4.98
CA PHE A 131 7.46 12.08 5.29
C PHE A 131 5.93 12.13 5.26
N SER A 132 5.33 13.19 5.80
CA SER A 132 3.90 13.45 5.68
C SER A 132 3.67 14.79 5.01
N LEU A 133 2.69 14.85 4.11
CA LEU A 133 2.25 16.09 3.47
C LEU A 133 1.09 16.68 4.26
N TYR A 134 1.35 17.77 4.98
CA TYR A 134 0.32 18.48 5.74
C TYR A 134 0.05 19.87 5.17
N TYR A 135 -1.22 20.15 4.84
CA TYR A 135 -1.69 21.45 4.38
C TYR A 135 -2.99 21.83 5.11
N ASP A 136 -2.92 22.90 5.92
CA ASP A 136 -3.96 23.31 6.89
C ASP A 136 -5.06 24.16 6.25
N LYS A 137 -5.54 23.84 5.05
CA LYS A 137 -6.64 24.58 4.42
C LYS A 137 -7.61 23.61 3.75
N SER A 138 -8.91 23.86 3.92
CA SER A 138 -10.00 23.06 3.34
C SER A 138 -10.49 23.69 2.03
N ASP A 139 -9.56 24.03 1.14
CA ASP A 139 -9.84 24.53 -0.21
C ASP A 139 -9.50 23.46 -1.27
N GLU A 140 -9.61 23.78 -2.55
CA GLU A 140 -9.32 22.85 -3.65
C GLU A 140 -7.85 22.35 -3.62
N MET A 141 -6.91 23.22 -3.16
CA MET A 141 -5.51 22.82 -2.96
C MET A 141 -5.36 21.87 -1.77
N GLY A 142 -6.16 22.04 -0.72
CA GLY A 142 -6.22 21.10 0.40
C GLY A 142 -6.67 19.73 -0.04
N THR A 143 -7.74 19.65 -0.83
CA THR A 143 -8.23 18.38 -1.40
C THR A 143 -7.17 17.72 -2.27
N LEU A 144 -6.43 18.49 -3.08
CA LEU A 144 -5.34 17.99 -3.91
C LEU A 144 -4.17 17.45 -3.05
N CYS A 145 -3.80 18.19 -1.99
CA CYS A 145 -2.76 17.74 -1.06
C CYS A 145 -3.16 16.46 -0.33
N GLU A 146 -4.42 16.34 0.10
CA GLU A 146 -4.94 15.11 0.72
C GLU A 146 -4.92 13.91 -0.24
N ALA A 147 -5.33 14.11 -1.50
CA ALA A 147 -5.27 13.06 -2.52
C ALA A 147 -3.82 12.61 -2.77
N PHE A 148 -2.89 13.55 -2.81
CA PHE A 148 -1.46 13.28 -2.97
C PHE A 148 -0.89 12.52 -1.76
N GLU A 149 -1.29 12.87 -0.53
CA GLU A 149 -0.88 12.17 0.70
C GLU A 149 -1.43 10.73 0.74
N LYS A 150 -2.68 10.51 0.31
CA LYS A 150 -3.23 9.16 0.17
C LYS A 150 -2.42 8.32 -0.82
N MET A 151 -2.03 8.90 -1.95
CA MET A 151 -1.18 8.22 -2.93
C MET A 151 0.21 7.89 -2.34
N ARG A 152 0.86 8.87 -1.67
CA ARG A 152 2.14 8.64 -1.00
C ARG A 152 2.07 7.53 0.04
N SER A 153 1.03 7.56 0.90
CA SER A 153 0.82 6.54 1.94
C SER A 153 0.59 5.14 1.35
N ALA A 154 -0.16 5.04 0.25
CA ALA A 154 -0.34 3.78 -0.47
C ALA A 154 0.97 3.26 -1.06
N LEU A 155 1.78 4.14 -1.67
CA LEU A 155 3.13 3.79 -2.18
C LEU A 155 4.06 3.32 -1.05
N GLU A 156 4.05 4.01 0.09
CA GLU A 156 4.84 3.63 1.27
C GLU A 156 4.43 2.24 1.78
N SER A 157 3.12 1.98 1.91
CA SER A 157 2.61 0.68 2.33
C SER A 157 3.00 -0.43 1.38
N ASN A 158 2.84 -0.23 0.06
CA ASN A 158 3.24 -1.19 -0.96
C ASN A 158 4.75 -1.45 -0.95
N HIS A 159 5.55 -0.41 -0.76
CA HIS A 159 7.01 -0.52 -0.68
C HIS A 159 7.46 -1.32 0.55
N ARG A 160 6.85 -1.05 1.72
CA ARG A 160 7.12 -1.84 2.94
C ARG A 160 6.74 -3.30 2.78
N GLU A 161 5.58 -3.58 2.16
CA GLU A 161 5.14 -4.96 1.89
C GLU A 161 6.08 -5.67 0.92
N MET A 162 6.49 -5.01 -0.17
CA MET A 162 7.47 -5.55 -1.12
C MET A 162 8.82 -5.86 -0.44
N TRP A 163 9.32 -4.97 0.43
CA TRP A 163 10.54 -5.23 1.20
C TRP A 163 10.40 -6.44 2.11
N ARG A 164 9.25 -6.57 2.77
CA ARG A 164 8.96 -7.71 3.64
C ARG A 164 8.97 -9.01 2.85
N GLN A 165 8.30 -9.05 1.70
CA GLN A 165 8.29 -10.23 0.82
C GLN A 165 9.70 -10.57 0.33
N MET A 166 10.51 -9.56 -0.05
CA MET A 166 11.91 -9.78 -0.45
C MET A 166 12.77 -10.32 0.70
N ASP A 167 12.59 -9.83 1.92
CA ASP A 167 13.32 -10.31 3.11
C ASP A 167 12.94 -11.75 3.45
N ASP A 168 11.64 -12.07 3.41
CA ASP A 168 11.16 -13.42 3.63
C ASP A 168 11.69 -14.38 2.53
N ARG A 169 11.73 -13.95 1.28
CA ARG A 169 12.30 -14.74 0.18
C ARG A 169 13.82 -14.93 0.34
N LYS A 170 14.56 -13.94 0.81
CA LYS A 170 15.99 -14.08 1.14
C LYS A 170 16.22 -15.07 2.27
N LYS A 171 15.42 -15.01 3.34
CA LYS A 171 15.47 -15.97 4.44
C LYS A 171 15.18 -17.41 3.99
N LEU A 172 14.17 -17.58 3.14
CA LEU A 172 13.86 -18.86 2.51
C LEU A 172 15.04 -19.40 1.71
N ASN A 173 15.62 -18.59 0.82
CA ASN A 173 16.75 -19.01 0.00
C ASN A 173 18.00 -19.35 0.83
N ALA A 174 18.24 -18.62 1.93
CA ALA A 174 19.34 -18.93 2.84
C ALA A 174 19.13 -20.27 3.56
N ALA A 175 17.90 -20.53 4.05
CA ALA A 175 17.53 -21.81 4.64
C ALA A 175 17.67 -22.95 3.61
N PHE A 176 17.21 -22.75 2.39
CA PHE A 176 17.39 -23.71 1.30
C PHE A 176 18.85 -24.09 1.06
N SER A 177 19.73 -23.09 0.96
CA SER A 177 21.15 -23.31 0.73
C SER A 177 21.82 -24.08 1.87
N HIS A 178 21.41 -23.79 3.10
CA HIS A 178 21.91 -24.47 4.28
C HIS A 178 21.50 -25.95 4.30
N ASP A 179 20.20 -26.22 4.07
CA ASP A 179 19.65 -27.56 4.20
C ASP A 179 20.04 -28.49 3.03
N LEU A 180 20.36 -27.92 1.85
CA LEU A 180 20.96 -28.65 0.74
C LEU A 180 22.44 -29.01 1.01
N ARG A 181 23.15 -28.15 1.72
CA ARG A 181 24.59 -28.40 1.99
C ARG A 181 24.82 -29.65 2.84
N THR A 182 23.98 -29.89 3.82
CA THR A 182 24.13 -31.02 4.75
C THR A 182 24.12 -32.38 4.03
N PRO A 183 23.09 -32.76 3.26
CA PRO A 183 23.09 -34.05 2.55
C PRO A 183 24.20 -34.14 1.47
N LEU A 184 24.56 -32.98 0.83
CA LEU A 184 25.67 -32.94 -0.11
C LEU A 184 26.99 -33.26 0.55
N THR A 185 27.28 -32.65 1.72
CA THR A 185 28.52 -32.93 2.49
C THR A 185 28.61 -34.38 2.92
N VAL A 186 27.47 -34.99 3.33
CA VAL A 186 27.42 -36.43 3.68
C VAL A 186 27.73 -37.28 2.45
N LEU A 187 27.12 -36.96 1.29
CA LEU A 187 27.38 -37.66 0.03
C LEU A 187 28.84 -37.54 -0.39
N GLU A 188 29.43 -36.35 -0.35
CA GLU A 188 30.83 -36.09 -0.67
C GLU A 188 31.77 -36.91 0.26
N GLY A 189 31.46 -36.95 1.57
CA GLY A 189 32.23 -37.68 2.54
C GLY A 189 32.22 -39.20 2.27
N HIS A 190 31.04 -39.78 2.02
CA HIS A 190 30.90 -41.20 1.72
C HIS A 190 31.51 -41.55 0.37
N LEU A 191 31.35 -40.71 -0.67
CA LEU A 191 32.04 -40.92 -1.96
C LEU A 191 33.55 -40.88 -1.80
N GLY A 192 34.11 -39.91 -1.06
CA GLY A 192 35.54 -39.82 -0.80
C GLY A 192 36.07 -41.05 -0.04
N MET A 193 35.28 -41.56 0.93
CA MET A 193 35.61 -42.79 1.65
C MET A 193 35.65 -44.01 0.71
N LEU A 194 34.62 -44.19 -0.13
CA LEU A 194 34.58 -45.29 -1.09
C LEU A 194 35.73 -45.19 -2.09
N GLN A 195 36.01 -44.00 -2.66
CA GLN A 195 37.09 -43.80 -3.59
C GLN A 195 38.48 -44.16 -3.03
N LYS A 196 38.71 -43.89 -1.72
CA LYS A 196 39.99 -44.18 -1.06
C LYS A 196 40.14 -45.63 -0.63
N TYR A 197 39.11 -46.18 0.02
CA TYR A 197 39.27 -47.44 0.74
C TYR A 197 38.81 -48.67 -0.01
N VAL A 198 37.91 -48.57 -1.02
CA VAL A 198 37.54 -49.70 -1.85
C VAL A 198 38.69 -50.23 -2.70
N PRO A 199 39.51 -49.37 -3.39
CA PRO A 199 40.66 -49.86 -4.13
C PRO A 199 41.77 -50.47 -3.25
N GLU A 200 41.85 -50.01 -1.98
CA GLU A 200 42.82 -50.55 -1.01
C GLU A 200 42.35 -51.84 -0.32
N GLY A 201 41.15 -52.35 -0.64
CA GLY A 201 40.58 -53.56 -0.01
C GLY A 201 40.29 -53.41 1.49
N LYS A 202 40.20 -52.18 2.01
CA LYS A 202 40.03 -51.88 3.44
C LYS A 202 38.56 -51.79 3.88
N LEU A 203 37.59 -51.86 2.96
CA LEU A 203 36.15 -51.89 3.24
C LEU A 203 35.60 -53.31 3.00
N SER A 204 34.82 -53.79 3.95
CA SER A 204 34.04 -55.02 3.72
C SER A 204 32.93 -54.79 2.70
N ILE A 205 32.43 -55.90 2.13
CA ILE A 205 31.26 -55.83 1.23
C ILE A 205 30.06 -55.25 1.96
N ASP A 206 29.85 -55.63 3.22
CA ASP A 206 28.72 -55.18 4.02
C ASP A 206 28.82 -53.64 4.32
N ASP A 207 30.02 -53.14 4.70
CA ASP A 207 30.25 -51.70 4.89
C ASP A 207 30.02 -50.90 3.60
N THR A 208 30.41 -51.49 2.46
CA THR A 208 30.20 -50.87 1.16
C THR A 208 28.71 -50.79 0.82
N ILE A 209 27.96 -51.87 1.06
CA ILE A 209 26.49 -51.90 0.86
C ILE A 209 25.79 -50.88 1.77
N ASP A 210 26.18 -50.79 3.04
CA ASP A 210 25.58 -49.85 3.98
C ASP A 210 25.89 -48.38 3.60
N THR A 211 27.10 -48.14 3.10
CA THR A 211 27.45 -46.82 2.55
C THR A 211 26.58 -46.46 1.35
N TYR A 212 26.33 -47.36 0.42
CA TYR A 212 25.40 -47.15 -0.70
C TYR A 212 23.96 -46.89 -0.23
N LYS A 213 23.46 -47.59 0.79
CA LYS A 213 22.14 -47.35 1.36
C LYS A 213 22.03 -45.91 1.94
N ILE A 214 23.06 -45.47 2.69
CA ILE A 214 23.11 -44.09 3.23
C ILE A 214 23.08 -43.08 2.09
N MET A 215 23.93 -43.25 1.08
CA MET A 215 23.98 -42.33 -0.06
C MET A 215 22.64 -42.31 -0.83
N THR A 216 22.02 -43.44 -1.05
CA THR A 216 20.70 -43.53 -1.70
C THR A 216 19.62 -42.77 -0.89
N ALA A 217 19.65 -42.89 0.44
CA ALA A 217 18.74 -42.17 1.31
C ALA A 217 18.98 -40.66 1.21
N GLN A 218 20.23 -40.18 1.12
CA GLN A 218 20.53 -38.73 0.96
C GLN A 218 20.08 -38.21 -0.40
N VAL A 219 20.24 -38.97 -1.49
CA VAL A 219 19.71 -38.61 -2.82
C VAL A 219 18.19 -38.56 -2.80
N GLY A 220 17.52 -39.50 -2.13
CA GLY A 220 16.08 -39.43 -1.91
C GLY A 220 15.62 -38.16 -1.22
N ARG A 221 16.32 -37.74 -0.13
CA ARG A 221 16.07 -36.49 0.57
C ARG A 221 16.25 -35.28 -0.33
N LEU A 222 17.33 -35.19 -1.10
CA LEU A 222 17.55 -34.10 -2.04
C LEU A 222 16.42 -33.97 -3.08
N LYS A 223 15.94 -35.12 -3.60
CA LYS A 223 14.84 -35.16 -4.55
C LYS A 223 13.55 -34.64 -3.94
N GLU A 224 13.18 -35.07 -2.75
CA GLU A 224 12.00 -34.58 -2.03
C GLU A 224 12.12 -33.08 -1.71
N TYR A 225 13.32 -32.64 -1.35
CA TYR A 225 13.59 -31.22 -1.07
C TYR A 225 13.36 -30.34 -2.30
N VAL A 226 13.89 -30.74 -3.47
CA VAL A 226 13.69 -30.03 -4.74
C VAL A 226 12.21 -30.01 -5.14
N LEU A 227 11.50 -31.13 -4.97
CA LEU A 227 10.06 -31.18 -5.24
C LEU A 227 9.27 -30.24 -4.32
N SER A 228 9.61 -30.21 -3.04
CA SER A 228 8.98 -29.31 -2.07
C SER A 228 9.24 -27.83 -2.39
N MET A 229 10.43 -27.48 -2.86
CA MET A 229 10.79 -26.14 -3.31
C MET A 229 9.98 -25.70 -4.54
N ASN A 230 9.91 -26.57 -5.56
CA ASN A 230 9.10 -26.31 -6.75
C ASN A 230 7.61 -26.14 -6.40
N THR A 231 7.14 -26.91 -5.43
CA THR A 231 5.77 -26.85 -4.93
C THR A 231 5.49 -25.50 -4.26
N LEU A 232 6.40 -24.99 -3.40
CA LEU A 232 6.27 -23.67 -2.78
C LEU A 232 6.22 -22.55 -3.81
N GLN A 233 7.12 -22.56 -4.82
CA GLN A 233 7.11 -21.54 -5.89
C GLN A 233 5.82 -21.57 -6.71
N ARG A 234 5.29 -22.76 -7.01
CA ARG A 234 4.02 -22.91 -7.74
C ARG A 234 2.83 -22.40 -6.93
N PHE A 235 2.84 -22.56 -5.60
CA PHE A 235 1.74 -22.10 -4.74
C PHE A 235 1.73 -20.58 -4.51
N GLU A 236 2.87 -19.90 -4.67
CA GLU A 236 2.89 -18.44 -4.70
C GLU A 236 2.13 -17.85 -5.91
N ASP A 237 2.08 -18.59 -7.03
CA ASP A 237 1.46 -18.16 -8.29
C ASP A 237 0.12 -18.87 -8.60
N ILE A 238 -0.35 -19.79 -7.71
CA ILE A 238 -1.55 -20.58 -7.98
C ILE A 238 -2.81 -19.69 -8.02
N SER A 239 -3.57 -19.81 -9.08
CA SER A 239 -4.91 -19.22 -9.20
C SER A 239 -5.94 -20.17 -8.58
N ILE A 240 -6.69 -19.69 -7.58
CA ILE A 240 -7.77 -20.45 -6.96
C ILE A 240 -8.96 -20.54 -7.93
N THR A 241 -9.38 -21.76 -8.22
CA THR A 241 -10.54 -22.02 -9.10
C THR A 241 -11.71 -22.53 -8.27
N VAL A 242 -12.48 -21.58 -7.73
CA VAL A 242 -13.68 -21.93 -6.93
C VAL A 242 -14.77 -22.46 -7.84
N THR A 243 -15.22 -23.69 -7.58
CA THR A 243 -16.31 -24.34 -8.28
C THR A 243 -17.33 -24.92 -7.30
N PRO A 244 -18.63 -24.98 -7.65
CA PRO A 244 -19.63 -25.63 -6.82
C PRO A 244 -19.41 -27.15 -6.81
N VAL A 245 -19.14 -27.72 -5.66
CA VAL A 245 -18.90 -29.16 -5.44
C VAL A 245 -20.03 -29.73 -4.60
N ALA A 246 -20.56 -30.89 -5.01
CA ALA A 246 -21.59 -31.58 -4.23
C ALA A 246 -21.01 -32.07 -2.91
N THR A 247 -21.55 -31.56 -1.78
CA THR A 247 -21.03 -31.83 -0.43
C THR A 247 -20.93 -33.33 -0.14
N ALA A 248 -21.98 -34.09 -0.46
CA ALA A 248 -21.99 -35.52 -0.16
C ALA A 248 -20.84 -36.29 -0.83
N LYS A 249 -20.56 -35.98 -2.12
CA LYS A 249 -19.46 -36.59 -2.86
C LYS A 249 -18.11 -36.20 -2.27
N PHE A 250 -17.92 -34.91 -2.01
CA PHE A 250 -16.65 -34.39 -1.48
C PHE A 250 -16.37 -34.92 -0.06
N MET A 251 -17.38 -35.02 0.80
CA MET A 251 -17.20 -35.61 2.13
C MET A 251 -16.84 -37.10 2.07
N GLN A 252 -17.36 -37.84 1.07
CA GLN A 252 -16.98 -39.21 0.86
C GLN A 252 -15.51 -39.34 0.40
N GLU A 253 -15.08 -38.50 -0.55
CA GLU A 253 -13.67 -38.44 -0.99
C GLU A 253 -12.71 -38.12 0.16
N LEU A 254 -13.08 -37.12 1.03
CA LEU A 254 -12.29 -36.82 2.24
C LEU A 254 -12.21 -38.05 3.19
N LYS A 255 -13.33 -38.76 3.38
CA LYS A 255 -13.36 -39.95 4.23
C LYS A 255 -12.50 -41.07 3.66
N ASP A 256 -12.64 -41.37 2.37
CA ASP A 256 -11.86 -42.44 1.71
C ASP A 256 -10.35 -42.13 1.79
N THR A 257 -9.97 -40.86 1.59
CA THR A 257 -8.58 -40.42 1.75
C THR A 257 -8.08 -40.59 3.18
N ALA A 258 -8.93 -40.29 4.17
CA ALA A 258 -8.58 -40.47 5.57
C ALA A 258 -8.41 -41.97 5.93
N ASP A 259 -9.29 -42.86 5.44
CA ASP A 259 -9.21 -44.27 5.67
C ASP A 259 -7.90 -44.87 5.10
N ILE A 260 -7.43 -44.37 3.94
CA ILE A 260 -6.16 -44.80 3.32
C ILE A 260 -4.96 -44.30 4.13
N ILE A 261 -4.89 -43.00 4.43
CA ILE A 261 -3.71 -42.39 5.11
C ILE A 261 -3.62 -42.85 6.57
N SER A 262 -4.74 -43.07 7.23
CA SER A 262 -4.81 -43.47 8.63
C SER A 262 -5.01 -44.96 8.85
N SER A 263 -4.67 -45.78 7.87
CA SER A 263 -4.96 -47.24 7.86
C SER A 263 -4.46 -48.00 9.09
N GLU A 264 -3.43 -47.51 9.77
CA GLU A 264 -2.87 -48.07 11.00
C GLU A 264 -3.42 -47.46 12.30
N LYS A 265 -4.37 -46.53 12.20
CA LYS A 265 -4.91 -45.76 13.32
C LYS A 265 -6.43 -45.87 13.38
N GLU A 266 -7.00 -45.71 14.57
CA GLU A 266 -8.45 -45.57 14.75
C GLU A 266 -8.91 -44.22 14.22
N LEU A 267 -9.73 -44.20 13.15
CA LEU A 267 -10.25 -42.97 12.53
C LEU A 267 -11.68 -42.68 12.99
N LEU A 268 -11.91 -41.47 13.51
CA LEU A 268 -13.24 -40.93 13.76
C LEU A 268 -13.50 -39.75 12.76
N PHE A 269 -14.39 -39.97 11.79
CA PHE A 269 -14.77 -38.97 10.82
C PHE A 269 -16.16 -38.41 11.12
N LEU A 270 -16.24 -37.08 11.39
CA LEU A 270 -17.46 -36.37 11.76
C LEU A 270 -17.80 -35.31 10.70
N ASN A 271 -18.87 -35.54 9.95
CA ASN A 271 -19.41 -34.55 9.03
C ASN A 271 -20.53 -33.74 9.68
N LYS A 272 -20.32 -32.46 9.91
CA LYS A 272 -21.30 -31.48 10.43
C LYS A 272 -21.79 -30.48 9.37
N VAL A 273 -21.38 -30.63 8.11
CA VAL A 273 -21.77 -29.76 7.01
C VAL A 273 -23.20 -30.05 6.57
N LYS A 274 -24.08 -29.06 6.67
CA LYS A 274 -25.51 -29.17 6.28
C LYS A 274 -25.79 -28.67 4.85
N ALA A 275 -24.87 -27.91 4.25
CA ALA A 275 -25.01 -27.39 2.90
C ALA A 275 -25.03 -28.53 1.88
N LYS A 276 -25.83 -28.39 0.81
CA LYS A 276 -25.90 -29.38 -0.28
C LYS A 276 -24.72 -29.26 -1.25
N SER A 277 -24.16 -28.06 -1.42
CA SER A 277 -22.99 -27.77 -2.23
C SER A 277 -22.06 -26.81 -1.50
N LEU A 278 -20.76 -26.92 -1.79
CA LEU A 278 -19.70 -26.02 -1.32
C LEU A 278 -19.08 -25.36 -2.55
N SER A 279 -18.91 -24.02 -2.50
CA SER A 279 -18.16 -23.31 -3.52
C SER A 279 -16.71 -23.18 -3.06
N ILE A 280 -15.89 -24.13 -3.47
CA ILE A 280 -14.48 -24.26 -3.05
C ILE A 280 -13.61 -24.74 -4.20
N ASP A 281 -12.32 -24.56 -4.10
CA ASP A 281 -11.34 -25.28 -4.91
C ASP A 281 -11.04 -26.63 -4.25
N ALA A 282 -11.68 -27.69 -4.79
CA ALA A 282 -11.62 -29.04 -4.20
C ALA A 282 -10.20 -29.63 -4.19
N GLU A 283 -9.39 -29.34 -5.21
CA GLU A 283 -8.01 -29.83 -5.32
C GLU A 283 -7.13 -29.24 -4.22
N ILE A 284 -7.23 -27.93 -4.01
CA ILE A 284 -6.48 -27.23 -2.97
C ILE A 284 -6.91 -27.69 -1.58
N VAL A 285 -8.22 -27.81 -1.35
CA VAL A 285 -8.74 -28.29 -0.06
C VAL A 285 -8.26 -29.72 0.21
N MET A 286 -8.29 -30.61 -0.79
CA MET A 286 -7.80 -31.96 -0.68
C MET A 286 -6.31 -32.00 -0.36
N GLN A 287 -5.49 -31.22 -1.03
CA GLN A 287 -4.06 -31.14 -0.78
C GLN A 287 -3.72 -30.65 0.65
N VAL A 288 -4.43 -29.64 1.15
CA VAL A 288 -4.29 -29.20 2.55
C VAL A 288 -4.68 -30.34 3.49
N TYR A 289 -5.79 -30.99 3.21
CA TYR A 289 -6.29 -32.11 4.02
C TYR A 289 -5.32 -33.28 4.11
N GLU A 290 -4.75 -33.70 2.99
CA GLU A 290 -3.73 -34.79 2.94
C GLU A 290 -2.49 -34.45 3.78
N ASN A 291 -2.03 -33.15 3.72
CA ASN A 291 -0.93 -32.69 4.55
C ASN A 291 -1.27 -32.75 6.05
N LEU A 292 -2.49 -32.35 6.44
CA LEU A 292 -2.94 -32.39 7.84
C LEU A 292 -3.05 -33.84 8.33
N LEU A 293 -3.62 -34.73 7.52
CA LEU A 293 -3.74 -36.18 7.84
C LEU A 293 -2.39 -36.86 7.96
N SER A 294 -1.47 -36.59 7.02
CA SER A 294 -0.12 -37.15 7.07
C SER A 294 0.62 -36.75 8.34
N ASN A 295 0.47 -35.50 8.76
CA ASN A 295 1.00 -35.03 10.04
C ASN A 295 0.33 -35.76 11.22
N ALA A 296 -1.00 -35.84 11.25
CA ALA A 296 -1.72 -36.53 12.32
C ALA A 296 -1.35 -38.04 12.37
N ALA A 297 -1.28 -38.72 11.24
CA ALA A 297 -0.89 -40.12 11.17
C ALA A 297 0.50 -40.40 11.74
N ARG A 298 1.43 -39.45 11.56
CA ARG A 298 2.78 -39.57 12.11
C ARG A 298 2.84 -39.39 13.62
N TYR A 299 2.14 -38.40 14.16
CA TYR A 299 2.26 -38.05 15.56
C TYR A 299 1.23 -38.73 16.47
N ALA A 300 0.14 -39.26 15.90
CA ALA A 300 -0.87 -40.00 16.62
C ALA A 300 -0.31 -41.26 17.26
N LYS A 301 -0.71 -41.54 18.48
CA LYS A 301 -0.43 -42.80 19.18
C LYS A 301 -1.38 -43.91 18.70
N LYS A 302 -2.68 -43.65 18.73
CA LYS A 302 -3.73 -44.66 18.41
C LYS A 302 -4.82 -44.10 17.50
N SER A 303 -5.25 -42.86 17.74
CA SER A 303 -6.48 -42.32 17.16
C SER A 303 -6.32 -40.99 16.48
N ILE A 304 -7.07 -40.81 15.40
CA ILE A 304 -7.18 -39.55 14.66
C ILE A 304 -8.65 -39.20 14.52
N SER A 305 -8.99 -37.95 14.75
CA SER A 305 -10.36 -37.45 14.59
C SER A 305 -10.37 -36.33 13.56
N VAL A 306 -11.27 -36.45 12.60
CA VAL A 306 -11.51 -35.43 11.55
C VAL A 306 -12.92 -34.89 11.74
N THR A 307 -13.04 -33.58 11.81
CA THR A 307 -14.34 -32.88 11.89
C THR A 307 -14.44 -31.84 10.77
N CYS A 308 -15.45 -32.00 9.91
CA CYS A 308 -15.79 -31.02 8.87
C CYS A 308 -17.00 -30.21 9.28
N CYS A 309 -16.93 -28.89 9.24
CA CYS A 309 -18.07 -28.02 9.52
C CYS A 309 -18.12 -26.80 8.59
N MET A 310 -19.31 -26.17 8.53
CA MET A 310 -19.54 -24.95 7.74
C MET A 310 -20.18 -23.92 8.66
N GLU A 311 -19.50 -22.78 8.87
CA GLU A 311 -19.96 -21.69 9.71
C GLU A 311 -19.60 -20.35 9.05
N ASN A 312 -20.55 -19.41 9.02
CA ASN A 312 -20.31 -18.04 8.50
C ASN A 312 -19.63 -17.99 7.11
N ASN A 313 -20.08 -18.83 6.18
CA ASN A 313 -19.49 -18.97 4.85
C ASN A 313 -18.00 -19.43 4.85
N MET A 314 -17.60 -20.09 5.92
CA MET A 314 -16.28 -20.70 6.03
C MET A 314 -16.42 -22.21 6.16
N PHE A 315 -15.92 -22.95 5.19
CA PHE A 315 -15.74 -24.39 5.30
C PHE A 315 -14.47 -24.65 6.10
N SER A 316 -14.54 -25.52 7.09
CA SER A 316 -13.41 -25.85 7.96
C SER A 316 -13.24 -27.35 8.13
N ILE A 317 -11.98 -27.77 8.13
CA ILE A 317 -11.54 -29.14 8.41
C ILE A 317 -10.64 -29.08 9.63
N CYS A 318 -11.05 -29.72 10.70
CA CYS A 318 -10.25 -29.90 11.91
C CYS A 318 -9.75 -31.34 11.97
N VAL A 319 -8.43 -31.52 12.01
CA VAL A 319 -7.77 -32.80 12.23
C VAL A 319 -7.13 -32.78 13.61
N MET A 320 -7.42 -33.77 14.42
CA MET A 320 -6.92 -33.91 15.79
C MET A 320 -6.29 -35.29 15.96
N ASP A 321 -5.15 -35.37 16.62
CA ASP A 321 -4.45 -36.60 17.01
C ASP A 321 -4.42 -36.75 18.54
N ASP A 322 -4.07 -37.93 19.01
CA ASP A 322 -3.83 -38.28 20.42
C ASP A 322 -2.34 -38.33 20.79
N GLY A 323 -1.50 -37.66 20.03
CA GLY A 323 -0.04 -37.60 20.24
C GLY A 323 0.40 -36.77 21.45
N ASN A 324 1.62 -36.30 21.40
CA ASN A 324 2.21 -35.48 22.45
C ASN A 324 1.80 -34.00 22.38
N GLY A 325 1.18 -33.57 21.25
CA GLY A 325 0.85 -32.17 21.02
C GLY A 325 2.05 -31.32 20.66
N PHE A 326 1.83 -30.02 20.56
CA PHE A 326 2.86 -29.01 20.28
C PHE A 326 3.46 -28.46 21.58
N ASP A 327 4.77 -28.26 21.61
CA ASP A 327 5.39 -27.47 22.68
C ASP A 327 5.12 -25.96 22.47
N LYS A 328 5.49 -25.11 23.46
CA LYS A 328 5.26 -23.65 23.41
C LYS A 328 5.99 -22.96 22.26
N ALA A 329 7.12 -23.49 21.82
CA ALA A 329 7.89 -22.94 20.70
C ALA A 329 7.26 -23.33 19.36
N SER A 330 6.82 -24.60 19.25
CA SER A 330 6.11 -25.14 18.09
C SER A 330 4.81 -24.41 17.81
N LEU A 331 4.00 -24.10 18.83
CA LEU A 331 2.75 -23.35 18.66
C LEU A 331 2.94 -21.99 17.94
N LYS A 332 4.08 -21.35 18.13
CA LYS A 332 4.39 -20.05 17.49
C LYS A 332 5.05 -20.19 16.12
N SER A 333 5.63 -21.36 15.84
CA SER A 333 6.55 -21.50 14.70
C SER A 333 6.19 -22.63 13.75
N ALA A 334 5.24 -23.53 14.10
CA ALA A 334 4.91 -24.71 13.32
C ALA A 334 4.47 -24.43 11.87
N THR A 335 3.92 -23.25 11.60
CA THR A 335 3.54 -22.80 10.25
C THR A 335 4.66 -22.04 9.52
N ARG A 336 5.84 -21.86 10.15
CA ARG A 336 6.99 -21.27 9.47
C ARG A 336 7.63 -22.32 8.56
N PRO A 337 8.16 -21.90 7.41
CA PRO A 337 8.86 -22.82 6.52
C PRO A 337 10.04 -23.48 7.27
N PHE A 338 10.26 -24.76 7.00
CA PHE A 338 11.37 -25.56 7.57
C PHE A 338 11.36 -25.74 9.09
N TYR A 339 10.24 -25.46 9.74
CA TYR A 339 10.12 -25.71 11.16
C TYR A 339 9.84 -27.19 11.40
N THR A 340 10.75 -27.88 12.07
CA THR A 340 10.58 -29.27 12.55
C THR A 340 11.13 -29.39 13.96
N THR A 341 10.49 -30.20 14.79
CA THR A 341 10.96 -30.59 16.12
C THR A 341 11.89 -31.78 16.08
N GLU A 342 11.88 -32.54 15.00
CA GLU A 342 12.77 -33.66 14.79
C GLU A 342 14.13 -33.19 14.34
N LYS A 343 15.12 -33.18 15.25
CA LYS A 343 16.51 -32.87 14.97
C LYS A 343 17.29 -34.20 14.83
N GLY A 344 17.73 -34.52 13.64
CA GLY A 344 18.58 -35.69 13.43
C GLY A 344 18.63 -36.18 11.98
N GLU A 345 19.60 -37.08 11.68
CA GLU A 345 19.83 -37.64 10.35
C GLU A 345 18.65 -38.46 9.82
N ASN A 346 17.67 -38.82 10.67
CA ASN A 346 16.51 -39.63 10.33
C ASN A 346 15.22 -38.80 10.08
N SER A 347 15.26 -37.48 10.13
CA SER A 347 14.05 -36.70 9.83
C SER A 347 13.72 -36.79 8.34
N GLN A 348 12.62 -37.45 8.01
CA GLN A 348 12.16 -37.69 6.61
C GLN A 348 11.41 -36.46 6.03
N HIS A 349 11.17 -35.38 6.81
CA HIS A 349 10.34 -34.29 6.40
C HIS A 349 10.96 -32.92 6.70
N PHE A 350 10.85 -32.03 5.72
CA PHE A 350 11.49 -30.69 5.72
C PHE A 350 10.72 -29.59 6.48
N GLY A 351 9.65 -29.93 7.22
CA GLY A 351 8.85 -28.92 7.94
C GLY A 351 8.11 -27.93 7.05
N LEU A 352 7.74 -28.35 5.82
CA LEU A 352 7.05 -27.49 4.85
C LEU A 352 5.54 -27.71 4.81
N GLY A 353 5.02 -28.87 5.25
CA GLY A 353 3.61 -29.22 5.12
C GLY A 353 2.65 -28.18 5.71
N LEU A 354 2.86 -27.77 6.96
CA LEU A 354 2.00 -26.76 7.61
C LEU A 354 2.17 -25.35 7.04
N ASN A 355 3.36 -25.02 6.51
CA ASN A 355 3.57 -23.78 5.78
C ASN A 355 2.80 -23.74 4.46
N ILE A 356 2.83 -24.84 3.70
CA ILE A 356 2.03 -25.01 2.48
C ILE A 356 0.54 -24.89 2.80
N CYS A 357 0.07 -25.58 3.85
CA CYS A 357 -1.33 -25.44 4.29
C CYS A 357 -1.70 -24.00 4.58
N LYS A 358 -0.84 -23.24 5.26
CA LYS A 358 -1.06 -21.82 5.55
C LYS A 358 -1.18 -20.98 4.29
N ILE A 359 -0.28 -21.18 3.33
CA ILE A 359 -0.30 -20.44 2.05
C ILE A 359 -1.59 -20.74 1.29
N LEU A 360 -1.94 -22.03 1.14
CA LEU A 360 -3.14 -22.44 0.40
C LEU A 360 -4.44 -21.98 1.06
N CYS A 361 -4.56 -22.07 2.38
CA CYS A 361 -5.70 -21.52 3.12
C CYS A 361 -5.82 -20.02 2.91
N SER A 362 -4.71 -19.27 3.04
CA SER A 362 -4.70 -17.79 2.85
C SER A 362 -5.08 -17.41 1.42
N ARG A 363 -4.63 -18.14 0.42
CA ARG A 363 -5.03 -17.94 -0.99
C ARG A 363 -6.52 -18.17 -1.21
N HIS A 364 -7.10 -19.12 -0.49
CA HIS A 364 -8.54 -19.41 -0.50
C HIS A 364 -9.35 -18.47 0.43
N ASN A 365 -8.81 -17.30 0.80
CA ASN A 365 -9.39 -16.35 1.73
C ASN A 365 -9.78 -16.96 3.09
N GLY A 366 -9.02 -17.97 3.51
CA GLY A 366 -9.16 -18.66 4.79
C GLY A 366 -7.92 -18.48 5.67
N ASP A 367 -7.79 -19.34 6.66
CA ASP A 367 -6.65 -19.34 7.60
C ASP A 367 -6.44 -20.73 8.19
N ILE A 368 -5.28 -20.94 8.83
CA ILE A 368 -4.96 -22.14 9.58
C ILE A 368 -4.75 -21.79 11.06
N SER A 369 -5.36 -22.56 11.93
CA SER A 369 -5.16 -22.48 13.38
C SER A 369 -4.72 -23.82 13.93
N LEU A 370 -3.93 -23.81 14.99
CA LEU A 370 -3.40 -25.01 15.62
C LEU A 370 -3.32 -24.84 17.14
N GLY A 371 -3.36 -25.94 17.85
CA GLY A 371 -3.32 -25.95 19.31
C GLY A 371 -3.22 -27.35 19.88
N ASN A 372 -3.29 -27.44 21.19
CA ASN A 372 -3.29 -28.71 21.91
C ASN A 372 -4.69 -28.99 22.49
N SER A 373 -5.09 -30.26 22.48
CA SER A 373 -6.31 -30.71 23.14
C SER A 373 -6.11 -30.80 24.66
N ILE A 374 -7.17 -30.58 25.40
CA ILE A 374 -7.18 -30.71 26.87
C ILE A 374 -6.87 -32.17 27.28
N ASN A 375 -7.26 -33.12 26.46
CA ASN A 375 -7.06 -34.56 26.71
C ASN A 375 -5.71 -35.09 26.18
N GLY A 376 -4.81 -34.22 25.74
CA GLY A 376 -3.57 -34.54 25.04
C GLY A 376 -3.74 -34.56 23.51
N GLY A 377 -2.60 -34.50 22.79
CA GLY A 377 -2.57 -34.44 21.35
C GLY A 377 -2.69 -33.06 20.75
N ALA A 378 -2.49 -32.96 19.45
CA ALA A 378 -2.59 -31.73 18.69
C ALA A 378 -3.90 -31.65 17.91
N TRP A 379 -4.36 -30.42 17.67
CA TRP A 379 -5.42 -30.17 16.70
C TRP A 379 -4.97 -29.08 15.72
N ILE A 380 -5.34 -29.26 14.46
CA ILE A 380 -5.07 -28.29 13.39
C ILE A 380 -6.35 -28.08 12.61
N THR A 381 -6.77 -26.84 12.45
CA THR A 381 -7.98 -26.46 11.71
C THR A 381 -7.60 -25.60 10.51
N ALA A 382 -7.91 -26.08 9.32
CA ALA A 382 -7.85 -25.33 8.07
C ALA A 382 -9.22 -24.77 7.74
N LYS A 383 -9.27 -23.48 7.36
CA LYS A 383 -10.49 -22.78 6.98
C LYS A 383 -10.39 -22.28 5.56
N PHE A 384 -11.50 -22.35 4.81
CA PHE A 384 -11.61 -21.96 3.42
C PHE A 384 -12.89 -21.15 3.24
N LYS A 385 -12.82 -20.03 2.52
CA LYS A 385 -14.03 -19.28 2.21
C LYS A 385 -14.84 -20.07 1.19
N SER A 386 -16.13 -20.29 1.50
CA SER A 386 -17.10 -20.90 0.59
C SER A 386 -18.25 -19.91 0.42
N GLU A 387 -18.57 -19.53 -0.80
CA GLU A 387 -19.68 -18.63 -1.14
C GLU A 387 -20.99 -19.37 -1.29
#